data_33dde8a01346a7b45e59ee1148b19d42
#
_entry.id   33dde8a01346a7b45e59ee1148b19d42
#
_cell.length_a   1.000
_cell.length_b   1.000
_cell.length_c   1.000
_cell.angle_alpha   90.00
_cell.angle_beta   90.00
_cell.angle_gamma   90.00
#
_symmetry.space_group_name_H-M   'P 1'
#
loop_
_entity.id
_entity.type
_entity.pdbx_description
1 polymer ?
#
loop_
_entity_poly.entity_id
_entity_poly.type
_entity_poly.pdbx_seq_one_letter_code
_entity_poly.pdbx_strand_id
1 'polypeptide(L)'
;VSADAPYSTYPELIDYCKEHPGEVTMGVEVGGFTYMMVKSFEAATGVQFNLVDVGSHSDKCTALLGGHIDIMPNQYSTAKGYIESGDFVALGFPAEERSAVYPDVPTAKEQGVDWLYNGYEFGFFLPKDTPKDIQDTFDTAVAELMEDEEVQQAILDLGNEPTYLSPADYESQLADIQTEYEDLWAAANAEA
;
A
#
# COMPACT_ATOMS: atom_id res chain seq x y z
N VAL A 1 -0.53 -8.80 9.91
CA VAL A 1 -0.51 -9.07 11.35
C VAL A 1 0.21 -10.38 11.64
N SER A 2 0.65 -10.59 12.91
CA SER A 2 1.12 -11.90 13.35
C SER A 2 -0.01 -12.94 13.25
N ALA A 3 0.32 -14.22 13.03
CA ALA A 3 -0.65 -15.31 13.05
C ALA A 3 -1.34 -15.49 14.43
N ASP A 4 -0.71 -15.02 15.50
CA ASP A 4 -1.26 -15.07 16.86
C ASP A 4 -2.11 -13.83 17.23
N ALA A 5 -2.34 -12.91 16.28
CA ALA A 5 -3.14 -11.71 16.51
C ALA A 5 -4.61 -12.10 16.84
N PRO A 6 -5.32 -11.35 17.70
CA PRO A 6 -6.72 -11.63 18.05
C PRO A 6 -7.70 -11.25 16.93
N TYR A 7 -7.22 -10.83 15.78
CA TYR A 7 -7.99 -10.42 14.59
C TYR A 7 -7.30 -10.92 13.32
N SER A 8 -8.10 -11.31 12.34
CA SER A 8 -7.66 -11.85 11.04
C SER A 8 -8.35 -11.16 9.85
N THR A 9 -9.23 -10.22 10.12
CA THR A 9 -10.00 -9.44 9.13
C THR A 9 -10.03 -7.96 9.52
N TYR A 10 -10.32 -7.08 8.57
CA TYR A 10 -10.49 -5.64 8.87
C TYR A 10 -11.64 -5.36 9.87
N PRO A 11 -12.84 -5.98 9.75
CA PRO A 11 -13.87 -5.78 10.75
C PRO A 11 -13.45 -6.18 12.17
N GLU A 12 -12.78 -7.33 12.33
CA GLU A 12 -12.27 -7.77 13.63
C GLU A 12 -11.21 -6.81 14.19
N LEU A 13 -10.30 -6.31 13.35
CA LEU A 13 -9.33 -5.28 13.75
C LEU A 13 -10.02 -4.00 14.20
N ILE A 14 -11.00 -3.53 13.44
CA ILE A 14 -11.75 -2.30 13.76
C ILE A 14 -12.48 -2.44 15.09
N ASP A 15 -13.15 -3.56 15.33
CA ASP A 15 -13.86 -3.81 16.58
C ASP A 15 -12.86 -3.91 17.74
N TYR A 16 -11.75 -4.60 17.57
CA TYR A 16 -10.70 -4.68 18.58
C TYR A 16 -10.11 -3.30 18.91
N CYS A 17 -9.81 -2.47 17.92
CA CYS A 17 -9.31 -1.10 18.15
C CYS A 17 -10.33 -0.20 18.86
N LYS A 18 -11.64 -0.40 18.65
CA LYS A 18 -12.67 0.34 19.38
C LYS A 18 -12.76 -0.05 20.87
N GLU A 19 -12.49 -1.31 21.17
CA GLU A 19 -12.41 -1.81 22.55
C GLU A 19 -11.09 -1.44 23.23
N HIS A 20 -10.03 -1.25 22.45
CA HIS A 20 -8.64 -0.97 22.89
C HIS A 20 -8.07 0.29 22.20
N PRO A 21 -8.64 1.48 22.41
CA PRO A 21 -8.25 2.68 21.67
C PRO A 21 -6.80 3.08 21.97
N GLY A 22 -5.98 3.19 20.91
CA GLY A 22 -4.57 3.57 21.00
C GLY A 22 -3.63 2.50 21.60
N GLU A 23 -4.11 1.29 21.86
CA GLU A 23 -3.27 0.20 22.37
C GLU A 23 -2.60 -0.58 21.24
N VAL A 24 -3.23 -0.69 20.06
CA VAL A 24 -2.67 -1.42 18.90
C VAL A 24 -1.51 -0.65 18.31
N THR A 25 -0.32 -1.24 18.29
CA THR A 25 0.88 -0.64 17.72
C THR A 25 0.99 -0.91 16.23
N MET A 26 1.03 0.16 15.43
CA MET A 26 1.16 0.12 13.98
C MET A 26 2.56 0.56 13.55
N GLY A 27 3.31 -0.36 12.93
CA GLY A 27 4.64 -0.04 12.40
C GLY A 27 4.55 0.71 11.07
N VAL A 28 5.05 1.93 11.02
CA VAL A 28 5.03 2.80 9.83
C VAL A 28 6.42 3.36 9.54
N GLU A 29 6.55 4.06 8.42
CA GLU A 29 7.63 5.00 8.12
C GLU A 29 7.01 6.39 8.21
N VAL A 30 7.34 7.13 9.27
CA VAL A 30 6.71 8.44 9.55
C VAL A 30 6.99 9.44 8.42
N GLY A 31 5.93 10.04 7.89
CA GLY A 31 5.97 10.96 6.75
C GLY A 31 6.09 10.26 5.39
N GLY A 32 6.17 8.93 5.36
CA GLY A 32 6.21 8.13 4.14
C GLY A 32 4.82 7.63 3.71
N PHE A 33 4.80 6.85 2.63
CA PHE A 33 3.59 6.28 2.04
C PHE A 33 2.76 5.48 3.04
N THR A 34 3.40 4.60 3.83
CA THR A 34 2.68 3.75 4.79
C THR A 34 2.07 4.54 5.94
N TYR A 35 2.67 5.66 6.34
CA TYR A 35 2.09 6.57 7.32
C TYR A 35 0.79 7.19 6.80
N MET A 36 0.81 7.70 5.56
CA MET A 36 -0.37 8.30 4.93
C MET A 36 -1.49 7.27 4.73
N MET A 37 -1.14 6.05 4.32
CA MET A 37 -2.07 4.94 4.20
C MET A 37 -2.78 4.62 5.53
N VAL A 38 -2.05 4.61 6.64
CA VAL A 38 -2.65 4.38 7.97
C VAL A 38 -3.55 5.55 8.37
N LYS A 39 -3.13 6.79 8.13
CA LYS A 39 -3.96 7.98 8.39
C LYS A 39 -5.26 7.98 7.58
N SER A 40 -5.22 7.52 6.33
CA SER A 40 -6.42 7.30 5.52
C SER A 40 -7.35 6.26 6.14
N PHE A 41 -6.79 5.14 6.64
CA PHE A 41 -7.59 4.12 7.32
C PHE A 41 -8.22 4.64 8.62
N GLU A 42 -7.46 5.35 9.45
CA GLU A 42 -7.97 5.98 10.68
C GLU A 42 -9.14 6.94 10.37
N ALA A 43 -8.99 7.77 9.32
CA ALA A 43 -10.03 8.71 8.88
C ALA A 43 -11.30 7.98 8.39
N ALA A 44 -11.15 6.90 7.62
CA ALA A 44 -12.26 6.12 7.08
C ALA A 44 -13.01 5.32 8.15
N THR A 45 -12.33 4.84 9.19
CA THR A 45 -12.90 3.89 10.16
C THR A 45 -13.13 4.47 11.55
N GLY A 46 -12.52 5.61 11.85
CA GLY A 46 -12.60 6.26 13.17
C GLY A 46 -11.77 5.56 14.27
N VAL A 47 -10.95 4.58 13.94
CA VAL A 47 -10.02 3.95 14.89
C VAL A 47 -8.75 4.80 15.04
N GLN A 48 -7.98 4.54 16.09
CA GLN A 48 -6.69 5.17 16.33
C GLN A 48 -5.65 4.12 16.70
N PHE A 49 -4.49 4.20 16.06
CA PHE A 49 -3.34 3.35 16.34
C PHE A 49 -2.26 4.10 17.13
N ASN A 50 -1.46 3.35 17.87
CA ASN A 50 -0.18 3.83 18.38
C ASN A 50 0.87 3.66 17.27
N LEU A 51 1.20 4.76 16.57
CA LEU A 51 2.12 4.72 15.43
C LEU A 51 3.56 4.66 15.90
N VAL A 52 4.31 3.67 15.43
CA VAL A 52 5.72 3.45 15.73
C VAL A 52 6.53 3.55 14.45
N ASP A 53 7.54 4.44 14.44
CA ASP A 53 8.48 4.54 13.32
C ASP A 53 9.43 3.35 13.34
N VAL A 54 9.30 2.47 12.36
CA VAL A 54 10.10 1.23 12.24
C VAL A 54 11.03 1.26 11.04
N GLY A 55 10.79 2.17 10.09
CA GLY A 55 11.58 2.30 8.87
C GLY A 55 11.10 1.40 7.73
N SER A 56 12.02 0.65 7.11
CA SER A 56 11.77 -0.08 5.86
C SER A 56 10.75 -1.23 5.99
N HIS A 57 10.28 -1.74 4.84
CA HIS A 57 9.39 -2.91 4.79
C HIS A 57 9.99 -4.14 5.49
N SER A 58 11.30 -4.38 5.34
CA SER A 58 11.99 -5.50 5.99
C SER A 58 12.13 -5.32 7.50
N ASP A 59 12.36 -4.07 7.94
CA ASP A 59 12.43 -3.77 9.37
C ASP A 59 11.07 -3.98 10.05
N LYS A 60 9.97 -3.60 9.36
CA LYS A 60 8.61 -3.87 9.83
C LYS A 60 8.32 -5.37 9.95
N CYS A 61 8.73 -6.19 8.98
CA CYS A 61 8.60 -7.65 9.11
C CYS A 61 9.33 -8.18 10.33
N THR A 62 10.56 -7.72 10.56
CA THR A 62 11.36 -8.12 11.73
C THR A 62 10.71 -7.69 13.05
N ALA A 63 10.18 -6.45 13.10
CA ALA A 63 9.51 -5.92 14.28
C ALA A 63 8.20 -6.67 14.58
N LEU A 64 7.41 -7.01 13.57
CA LEU A 64 6.19 -7.79 13.72
C LEU A 64 6.49 -9.22 14.21
N LEU A 65 7.46 -9.89 13.59
CA LEU A 65 7.89 -11.23 14.00
C LEU A 65 8.41 -11.25 15.45
N GLY A 66 9.08 -10.17 15.86
CA GLY A 66 9.60 -10.01 17.23
C GLY A 66 8.55 -9.54 18.24
N GLY A 67 7.30 -9.28 17.86
CA GLY A 67 6.25 -8.78 18.75
C GLY A 67 6.49 -7.35 19.24
N HIS A 68 7.25 -6.53 18.48
CA HIS A 68 7.51 -5.12 18.80
C HIS A 68 6.44 -4.19 18.22
N ILE A 69 5.67 -4.67 17.26
CA ILE A 69 4.48 -4.04 16.70
C ILE A 69 3.40 -5.12 16.51
N ASP A 70 2.13 -4.71 16.50
CA ASP A 70 0.98 -5.62 16.36
C ASP A 70 0.53 -5.76 14.91
N ILE A 71 0.72 -4.72 14.11
CA ILE A 71 0.28 -4.65 12.70
C ILE A 71 1.22 -3.77 11.89
N MET A 72 1.33 -4.05 10.61
CA MET A 72 2.07 -3.22 9.65
C MET A 72 1.35 -3.14 8.30
N PRO A 73 1.31 -1.97 7.65
CA PRO A 73 1.12 -1.88 6.22
C PRO A 73 2.42 -2.28 5.51
N ASN A 74 2.32 -3.16 4.52
CA ASN A 74 3.53 -3.63 3.83
C ASN A 74 3.23 -4.00 2.37
N GLN A 75 4.25 -4.03 1.53
CA GLN A 75 4.15 -4.70 0.24
C GLN A 75 4.01 -6.20 0.46
N TYR A 76 3.02 -6.81 -0.20
CA TYR A 76 2.76 -8.25 -0.04
C TYR A 76 3.98 -9.09 -0.44
N SER A 77 4.67 -8.73 -1.52
CA SER A 77 5.88 -9.43 -1.99
C SER A 77 6.96 -9.56 -0.91
N THR A 78 7.13 -8.54 -0.05
CA THR A 78 8.08 -8.57 1.07
C THR A 78 7.61 -9.46 2.21
N ALA A 79 6.30 -9.53 2.47
CA ALA A 79 5.71 -10.32 3.54
C ALA A 79 5.35 -11.75 3.11
N LYS A 80 5.33 -12.04 1.80
CA LYS A 80 4.86 -13.31 1.22
C LYS A 80 5.43 -14.55 1.89
N GLY A 81 6.75 -14.60 2.10
CA GLY A 81 7.40 -15.74 2.73
C GLY A 81 6.90 -16.02 4.15
N TYR A 82 6.62 -14.99 4.93
CA TYR A 82 6.05 -15.11 6.29
C TYR A 82 4.57 -15.51 6.27
N ILE A 83 3.84 -15.11 5.24
CA ILE A 83 2.44 -15.50 5.06
C ILE A 83 2.38 -16.97 4.65
N GLU A 84 3.22 -17.41 3.72
CA GLU A 84 3.31 -18.81 3.27
C GLU A 84 3.80 -19.75 4.37
N SER A 85 4.69 -19.29 5.27
CA SER A 85 5.12 -20.07 6.44
C SER A 85 4.07 -20.12 7.55
N GLY A 86 3.05 -19.26 7.50
CA GLY A 86 2.02 -19.16 8.52
C GLY A 86 2.39 -18.31 9.73
N ASP A 87 3.47 -17.50 9.65
CA ASP A 87 3.88 -16.57 10.69
C ASP A 87 3.04 -15.28 10.66
N PHE A 88 2.58 -14.87 9.46
CA PHE A 88 1.77 -13.68 9.27
C PHE A 88 0.43 -13.98 8.60
N VAL A 89 -0.56 -13.13 8.85
CA VAL A 89 -1.85 -13.09 8.18
C VAL A 89 -2.01 -11.76 7.47
N ALA A 90 -2.37 -11.79 6.18
CA ALA A 90 -2.77 -10.62 5.41
C ALA A 90 -4.25 -10.34 5.68
N LEU A 91 -4.57 -9.17 6.26
CA LEU A 91 -5.97 -8.79 6.54
C LEU A 91 -6.73 -8.46 5.26
N GLY A 92 -6.07 -7.82 4.29
CA GLY A 92 -6.67 -7.45 3.01
C GLY A 92 -5.91 -6.36 2.28
N PHE A 93 -6.43 -5.98 1.09
CA PHE A 93 -5.96 -4.86 0.29
C PHE A 93 -6.98 -3.71 0.29
N PRO A 94 -6.52 -2.45 0.30
CA PRO A 94 -7.38 -1.27 0.15
C PRO A 94 -7.71 -0.99 -1.33
N ALA A 95 -8.27 -1.96 -2.04
CA ALA A 95 -8.52 -1.92 -3.47
C ALA A 95 -9.99 -2.23 -3.80
N GLU A 96 -10.44 -1.81 -4.98
CA GLU A 96 -11.78 -2.08 -5.50
C GLU A 96 -11.99 -3.56 -5.79
N GLU A 97 -10.98 -4.20 -6.37
CA GLU A 97 -11.00 -5.60 -6.79
C GLU A 97 -9.79 -6.33 -6.23
N ARG A 98 -9.89 -7.65 -6.12
CA ARG A 98 -8.77 -8.49 -5.69
C ARG A 98 -7.62 -8.41 -6.67
N SER A 99 -6.41 -8.45 -6.14
CA SER A 99 -5.22 -8.61 -6.97
C SER A 99 -5.26 -9.96 -7.70
N ALA A 100 -4.96 -9.93 -9.00
CA ALA A 100 -4.79 -11.15 -9.80
C ALA A 100 -3.56 -11.97 -9.34
N VAL A 101 -2.59 -11.31 -8.71
CA VAL A 101 -1.36 -11.95 -8.19
C VAL A 101 -1.62 -12.64 -6.84
N TYR A 102 -2.57 -12.12 -6.04
CA TYR A 102 -2.89 -12.61 -4.69
C TYR A 102 -4.40 -12.80 -4.51
N PRO A 103 -5.04 -13.68 -5.28
CA PRO A 103 -6.50 -13.82 -5.34
C PRO A 103 -7.14 -14.29 -4.02
N ASP A 104 -6.36 -14.89 -3.14
CA ASP A 104 -6.85 -15.38 -1.84
C ASP A 104 -6.97 -14.28 -0.79
N VAL A 105 -6.34 -13.11 -1.01
CA VAL A 105 -6.39 -11.99 -0.07
C VAL A 105 -7.59 -11.09 -0.42
N PRO A 106 -8.55 -10.92 0.51
CA PRO A 106 -9.74 -10.11 0.24
C PRO A 106 -9.44 -8.62 0.19
N THR A 107 -10.31 -7.84 -0.45
CA THR A 107 -10.24 -6.37 -0.37
C THR A 107 -10.95 -5.85 0.89
N ALA A 108 -10.67 -4.59 1.26
CA ALA A 108 -11.40 -3.90 2.32
C ALA A 108 -12.90 -3.81 2.00
N LYS A 109 -13.23 -3.51 0.75
CA LYS A 109 -14.60 -3.42 0.23
C LYS A 109 -15.37 -4.74 0.34
N GLU A 110 -14.76 -5.87 0.00
CA GLU A 110 -15.38 -7.20 0.17
C GLU A 110 -15.68 -7.52 1.62
N GLN A 111 -14.90 -6.97 2.56
CA GLN A 111 -15.10 -7.09 4.00
C GLN A 111 -16.07 -6.05 4.57
N GLY A 112 -16.68 -5.21 3.72
CA GLY A 112 -17.65 -4.18 4.16
C GLY A 112 -17.00 -2.94 4.77
N VAL A 113 -15.70 -2.73 4.55
CA VAL A 113 -14.96 -1.54 4.99
C VAL A 113 -14.80 -0.61 3.78
N ASP A 114 -15.42 0.56 3.85
CA ASP A 114 -15.35 1.58 2.80
C ASP A 114 -14.04 2.36 2.92
N TRP A 115 -12.97 1.69 2.49
CA TRP A 115 -11.63 2.23 2.48
C TRP A 115 -10.89 1.78 1.23
N LEU A 116 -10.45 2.76 0.48
CA LEU A 116 -9.61 2.60 -0.70
C LEU A 116 -8.35 3.42 -0.49
N TYR A 117 -7.24 2.92 -1.00
CA TYR A 117 -5.98 3.64 -0.99
C TYR A 117 -5.15 3.22 -2.20
N ASN A 118 -4.58 4.19 -2.88
CA ASN A 118 -3.76 3.92 -4.06
C ASN A 118 -2.55 3.07 -3.70
N GLY A 119 -2.25 2.08 -4.55
CA GLY A 119 -1.08 1.22 -4.41
C GLY A 119 0.23 1.95 -4.71
N TYR A 120 1.34 1.22 -4.61
CA TYR A 120 2.63 1.70 -5.09
C TYR A 120 2.62 1.75 -6.62
N GLU A 121 3.00 2.90 -7.16
CA GLU A 121 3.18 3.11 -8.58
C GLU A 121 4.65 3.33 -8.89
N PHE A 122 5.11 2.76 -10.00
CA PHE A 122 6.45 2.94 -10.50
C PHE A 122 6.39 3.76 -11.80
N GLY A 123 7.11 4.86 -11.83
CA GLY A 123 7.12 5.76 -12.99
C GLY A 123 8.54 6.14 -13.41
N PHE A 124 8.68 6.43 -14.69
CA PHE A 124 9.89 7.02 -15.25
C PHE A 124 9.72 8.54 -15.37
N PHE A 125 10.69 9.27 -14.85
CA PHE A 125 10.71 10.72 -14.91
C PHE A 125 11.89 11.20 -15.73
N LEU A 126 11.64 12.04 -16.71
CA LEU A 126 12.66 12.68 -17.54
C LEU A 126 12.94 14.10 -17.06
N PRO A 127 14.14 14.65 -17.28
CA PRO A 127 14.40 16.06 -17.03
C PRO A 127 13.40 16.96 -17.74
N LYS A 128 13.00 18.07 -17.10
CA LYS A 128 11.95 18.97 -17.56
C LYS A 128 12.14 19.46 -19.02
N ASP A 129 13.39 19.68 -19.42
CA ASP A 129 13.75 20.24 -20.73
C ASP A 129 14.11 19.14 -21.75
N THR A 130 13.71 17.89 -21.51
CA THR A 130 13.92 16.79 -22.47
C THR A 130 13.13 17.09 -23.75
N PRO A 131 13.78 17.06 -24.95
CA PRO A 131 13.12 17.27 -26.23
C PRO A 131 11.92 16.31 -26.41
N LYS A 132 10.85 16.82 -27.05
CA LYS A 132 9.59 16.07 -27.20
C LYS A 132 9.76 14.78 -27.99
N ASP A 133 10.60 14.77 -29.02
CA ASP A 133 10.88 13.58 -29.81
C ASP A 133 11.57 12.47 -29.00
N ILE A 134 12.40 12.84 -28.01
CA ILE A 134 13.02 11.89 -27.08
C ILE A 134 11.95 11.37 -26.11
N GLN A 135 11.08 12.25 -25.59
CA GLN A 135 9.99 11.83 -24.71
C GLN A 135 9.07 10.83 -25.42
N ASP A 136 8.68 11.12 -26.68
CA ASP A 136 7.79 10.27 -27.48
C ASP A 136 8.44 8.92 -27.82
N THR A 137 9.76 8.92 -28.09
CA THR A 137 10.52 7.68 -28.35
C THR A 137 10.57 6.82 -27.07
N PHE A 138 10.81 7.44 -25.93
CA PHE A 138 10.86 6.73 -24.64
C PHE A 138 9.50 6.15 -24.28
N ASP A 139 8.44 6.94 -24.40
CA ASP A 139 7.08 6.52 -24.11
C ASP A 139 6.63 5.34 -25.00
N THR A 140 6.91 5.42 -26.30
CA THR A 140 6.64 4.33 -27.26
C THR A 140 7.37 3.05 -26.84
N ALA A 141 8.63 3.15 -26.45
CA ALA A 141 9.42 1.99 -26.05
C ALA A 141 8.88 1.36 -24.74
N VAL A 142 8.43 2.17 -23.78
CA VAL A 142 7.80 1.67 -22.55
C VAL A 142 6.46 1.00 -22.85
N ALA A 143 5.63 1.60 -23.71
CA ALA A 143 4.35 1.01 -24.13
C ALA A 143 4.55 -0.36 -24.79
N GLU A 144 5.52 -0.46 -25.74
CA GLU A 144 5.86 -1.72 -26.41
C GLU A 144 6.39 -2.78 -25.42
N LEU A 145 7.22 -2.37 -24.45
CA LEU A 145 7.70 -3.28 -23.40
C LEU A 145 6.57 -3.82 -22.53
N MET A 146 5.57 -3.02 -22.23
CA MET A 146 4.42 -3.44 -21.42
C MET A 146 3.44 -4.36 -22.19
N GLU A 147 3.57 -4.48 -23.52
CA GLU A 147 2.87 -5.49 -24.32
C GLU A 147 3.62 -6.83 -24.41
N ASP A 148 4.89 -6.87 -24.01
CA ASP A 148 5.73 -8.07 -24.05
C ASP A 148 5.36 -9.03 -22.91
N GLU A 149 4.97 -10.26 -23.27
CA GLU A 149 4.52 -11.29 -22.30
C GLU A 149 5.65 -11.68 -21.31
N GLU A 150 6.92 -11.68 -21.73
CA GLU A 150 8.05 -12.00 -20.85
C GLU A 150 8.25 -10.89 -19.80
N VAL A 151 8.07 -9.63 -20.20
CA VAL A 151 8.14 -8.48 -19.28
C VAL A 151 6.97 -8.49 -18.31
N GLN A 152 5.76 -8.73 -18.80
CA GLN A 152 4.58 -8.85 -17.94
C GLN A 152 4.74 -9.97 -16.91
N GLN A 153 5.22 -11.14 -17.36
CA GLN A 153 5.47 -12.25 -16.44
C GLN A 153 6.54 -11.92 -15.40
N ALA A 154 7.62 -11.25 -15.78
CA ALA A 154 8.65 -10.83 -14.84
C ALA A 154 8.11 -9.84 -13.79
N ILE A 155 7.20 -8.94 -14.16
CA ILE A 155 6.52 -8.02 -13.22
C ILE A 155 5.61 -8.80 -12.26
N LEU A 156 4.84 -9.76 -12.77
CA LEU A 156 3.99 -10.63 -11.95
C LEU A 156 4.82 -11.48 -10.97
N ASP A 157 5.97 -12.01 -11.40
CA ASP A 157 6.87 -12.79 -10.55
C ASP A 157 7.46 -11.95 -9.39
N LEU A 158 7.59 -10.63 -9.59
CA LEU A 158 7.94 -9.68 -8.54
C LEU A 158 6.76 -9.32 -7.61
N GLY A 159 5.58 -9.85 -7.87
CA GLY A 159 4.38 -9.58 -7.07
C GLY A 159 3.70 -8.25 -7.36
N ASN A 160 3.91 -7.71 -8.56
CA ASN A 160 3.26 -6.48 -9.04
C ASN A 160 2.35 -6.78 -10.23
N GLU A 161 1.41 -5.88 -10.50
CA GLU A 161 0.54 -5.97 -11.67
C GLU A 161 1.10 -5.11 -12.82
N PRO A 162 1.29 -5.69 -14.02
CA PRO A 162 1.77 -4.94 -15.17
C PRO A 162 0.67 -3.99 -15.64
N THR A 163 0.91 -2.69 -15.55
CA THR A 163 -0.01 -1.64 -15.98
C THR A 163 0.77 -0.57 -16.71
N TYR A 164 0.28 -0.15 -17.87
CA TYR A 164 0.81 1.00 -18.60
C TYR A 164 -0.18 2.17 -18.52
N LEU A 165 0.35 3.34 -18.18
CA LEU A 165 -0.35 4.61 -18.29
C LEU A 165 0.42 5.52 -19.24
N SER A 166 -0.30 6.21 -20.12
CA SER A 166 0.31 7.25 -20.95
C SER A 166 0.86 8.37 -20.05
N PRO A 167 1.85 9.17 -20.54
CA PRO A 167 2.36 10.31 -19.76
C PRO A 167 1.28 11.27 -19.27
N ALA A 168 0.26 11.52 -20.11
CA ALA A 168 -0.84 12.43 -19.76
C ALA A 168 -1.76 11.83 -18.69
N ASP A 169 -2.08 10.53 -18.79
CA ASP A 169 -2.93 9.86 -17.81
C ASP A 169 -2.19 9.73 -16.47
N TYR A 170 -0.88 9.41 -16.51
CA TYR A 170 -0.07 9.31 -15.30
C TYR A 170 0.13 10.67 -14.62
N GLU A 171 0.35 11.76 -15.40
CA GLU A 171 0.42 13.11 -14.84
C GLU A 171 -0.90 13.52 -14.16
N SER A 172 -2.05 13.19 -14.77
CA SER A 172 -3.38 13.44 -14.18
C SER A 172 -3.56 12.67 -12.88
N GLN A 173 -3.22 11.38 -12.87
CA GLN A 173 -3.33 10.54 -11.68
C GLN A 173 -2.42 11.00 -10.55
N LEU A 174 -1.18 11.41 -10.85
CA LEU A 174 -0.26 11.98 -9.84
C LEU A 174 -0.80 13.27 -9.23
N ALA A 175 -1.48 14.12 -10.01
CA ALA A 175 -2.10 15.34 -9.49
C ALA A 175 -3.26 15.05 -8.53
N ASP A 176 -4.06 14.02 -8.82
CA ASP A 176 -5.14 13.57 -7.94
C ASP A 176 -4.59 12.98 -6.63
N ILE A 177 -3.58 12.12 -6.72
CA ILE A 177 -2.87 11.53 -5.57
C ILE A 177 -2.23 12.63 -4.70
N GLN A 178 -1.59 13.62 -5.33
CA GLN A 178 -0.99 14.73 -4.60
C GLN A 178 -2.06 15.49 -3.80
N THR A 179 -3.21 15.78 -4.40
CA THR A 179 -4.30 16.48 -3.73
C THR A 179 -4.81 15.68 -2.53
N GLU A 180 -5.03 14.38 -2.69
CA GLU A 180 -5.44 13.48 -1.61
C GLU A 180 -4.43 13.49 -0.45
N TYR A 181 -3.13 13.43 -0.77
CA TYR A 181 -2.09 13.42 0.26
C TYR A 181 -1.96 14.76 0.99
N GLU A 182 -2.12 15.89 0.29
CA GLU A 182 -2.13 17.21 0.90
C GLU A 182 -3.29 17.35 1.90
N ASP A 183 -4.48 16.86 1.55
CA ASP A 183 -5.65 16.86 2.42
C ASP A 183 -5.48 15.96 3.64
N LEU A 184 -5.00 14.72 3.45
CA LEU A 184 -4.70 13.79 4.54
C LEU A 184 -3.62 14.32 5.48
N TRP A 185 -2.56 14.93 4.92
CA TRP A 185 -1.49 15.54 5.70
C TRP A 185 -1.98 16.72 6.53
N ALA A 186 -2.80 17.57 5.93
CA ALA A 186 -3.41 18.70 6.62
C ALA A 186 -4.31 18.25 7.78
N ALA A 187 -5.15 17.22 7.55
CA ALA A 187 -5.99 16.64 8.59
C ALA A 187 -5.17 16.03 9.73
N ALA A 188 -4.14 15.23 9.42
CA ALA A 188 -3.28 14.59 10.41
C ALA A 188 -2.51 15.59 11.31
N ASN A 189 -2.19 16.79 10.79
CA ASN A 189 -1.48 17.84 11.54
C ASN A 189 -2.42 18.85 12.22
N ALA A 190 -3.71 18.83 11.93
CA ALA A 190 -4.69 19.69 12.61
C ALA A 190 -5.04 19.17 14.02
N GLU A 191 -4.78 17.90 14.31
CA GLU A 191 -5.05 17.24 15.59
C GLU A 191 -3.82 17.21 16.53
N ALA A 192 -2.65 17.68 16.07
CA ALA A 192 -1.40 17.72 16.84
C ALA A 192 -1.20 19.09 17.50
#